data_500da24656fe46ee7c26649915548042
#
_entry.id   500da24656fe46ee7c26649915548042
#
_cell.length_a   1.000
_cell.length_b   1.000
_cell.length_c   1.000
_cell.angle_alpha   90.00
_cell.angle_beta   90.00
_cell.angle_gamma   90.00
#
_symmetry.space_group_name_H-M   'P 1'
#
loop_
_entity.id
_entity.type
_entity.pdbx_description
1 polymer ?
#
loop_
_entity_poly.entity_id
_entity_poly.type
_entity_poly.pdbx_seq_one_letter_code
_entity_poly.pdbx_strand_id
1 'polypeptide(L)'
;MDEKSISKAVIRRLPRYYRYLGELLEEGVERISSNELSSKMHVTASQIRQDLNNFGGFGQQGYGYNVRYLYTEIGKILGLDTVHPMIILGAGNLGQALANYVDFEKRGFKLVGIFDVNPVLEGIAVRGIEVQMLSDLPLFLKENEVEIAVLTLPKNKAKEMAKILIENGIKAIWNFAHIDLDAPEDVMVENVHLSESLMTLSYNLSEYRKEHETME
;
A
#
# COMPACT_ATOMS: atom_id res chain seq x y z
N MET A 1 19.52 -19.10 -15.05
CA MET A 1 18.05 -19.30 -15.12
C MET A 1 17.47 -17.91 -15.27
N ASP A 2 16.86 -17.61 -16.42
CA ASP A 2 16.20 -16.31 -16.59
C ASP A 2 15.06 -16.21 -15.54
N GLU A 3 15.23 -15.35 -14.55
CA GLU A 3 14.13 -14.94 -13.69
C GLU A 3 13.07 -14.31 -14.59
N LYS A 4 12.02 -15.05 -14.87
CA LYS A 4 10.86 -14.49 -15.57
C LYS A 4 10.37 -13.29 -14.74
N SER A 5 10.67 -12.09 -15.21
CA SER A 5 10.16 -10.86 -14.63
C SER A 5 8.63 -10.96 -14.50
N ILE A 6 8.17 -11.02 -13.26
CA ILE A 6 6.74 -11.10 -12.95
C ILE A 6 6.10 -9.76 -13.34
N SER A 7 5.00 -9.81 -14.09
CA SER A 7 4.38 -8.59 -14.58
C SER A 7 3.87 -7.69 -13.43
N LYS A 8 4.04 -6.38 -13.56
CA LYS A 8 3.53 -5.39 -12.60
C LYS A 8 2.01 -5.56 -12.32
N ALA A 9 1.25 -6.04 -13.32
CA ALA A 9 -0.18 -6.29 -13.15
C ALA A 9 -0.47 -7.45 -12.17
N VAL A 10 0.36 -8.48 -12.15
CA VAL A 10 0.28 -9.58 -11.16
C VAL A 10 0.61 -9.05 -9.77
N ILE A 11 1.75 -8.34 -9.64
CA ILE A 11 2.18 -7.78 -8.35
C ILE A 11 1.10 -6.87 -7.74
N ARG A 12 0.44 -6.03 -8.54
CA ARG A 12 -0.65 -5.14 -8.08
C ARG A 12 -1.89 -5.89 -7.56
N ARG A 13 -2.08 -7.16 -7.94
CA ARG A 13 -3.18 -7.99 -7.42
C ARG A 13 -2.85 -8.73 -6.13
N LEU A 14 -1.57 -8.97 -5.83
CA LEU A 14 -1.16 -9.72 -4.64
C LEU A 14 -1.67 -9.14 -3.31
N PRO A 15 -1.64 -7.81 -3.07
CA PRO A 15 -2.20 -7.23 -1.85
C PRO A 15 -3.68 -7.57 -1.65
N ARG A 16 -4.43 -7.69 -2.75
CA ARG A 16 -5.83 -8.07 -2.70
C ARG A 16 -6.00 -9.54 -2.34
N TYR A 17 -5.18 -10.45 -2.90
CA TYR A 17 -5.16 -11.85 -2.46
C TYR A 17 -4.82 -11.95 -0.98
N TYR A 18 -3.78 -11.26 -0.54
CA TYR A 18 -3.34 -11.26 0.85
C TYR A 18 -4.46 -10.85 1.82
N ARG A 19 -5.18 -9.79 1.52
CA ARG A 19 -6.31 -9.32 2.31
C ARG A 19 -7.41 -10.36 2.42
N TYR A 20 -7.90 -10.90 1.30
CA TYR A 20 -8.98 -11.89 1.31
C TYR A 20 -8.58 -13.20 1.99
N LEU A 21 -7.33 -13.62 1.83
CA LEU A 21 -6.84 -14.79 2.55
C LEU A 21 -6.75 -14.54 4.06
N GLY A 22 -6.41 -13.33 4.48
CA GLY A 22 -6.45 -12.93 5.88
C GLY A 22 -7.86 -13.01 6.47
N GLU A 23 -8.86 -12.47 5.77
CA GLU A 23 -10.29 -12.58 6.16
C GLU A 23 -10.71 -14.06 6.29
N LEU A 24 -10.33 -14.92 5.35
CA LEU A 24 -10.62 -16.36 5.40
C LEU A 24 -9.94 -17.07 6.59
N LEU A 25 -8.73 -16.64 6.97
CA LEU A 25 -8.05 -17.19 8.15
C LEU A 25 -8.78 -16.81 9.44
N GLU A 26 -9.31 -15.60 9.54
CA GLU A 26 -10.12 -15.14 10.67
C GLU A 26 -11.46 -15.92 10.74
N GLU A 27 -12.04 -16.27 9.59
CA GLU A 27 -13.23 -17.15 9.47
C GLU A 27 -12.92 -18.63 9.74
N GLY A 28 -11.67 -19.02 9.95
CA GLY A 28 -11.25 -20.40 10.20
C GLY A 28 -11.25 -21.29 8.95
N VAL A 29 -11.25 -20.72 7.75
CA VAL A 29 -11.25 -21.46 6.49
C VAL A 29 -9.85 -21.99 6.22
N GLU A 30 -9.70 -23.31 6.15
CA GLU A 30 -8.41 -23.97 5.92
C GLU A 30 -8.07 -24.10 4.43
N ARG A 31 -9.08 -24.30 3.58
CA ARG A 31 -8.90 -24.52 2.14
C ARG A 31 -9.89 -23.72 1.31
N ILE A 32 -9.43 -23.28 0.14
CA ILE A 32 -10.27 -22.56 -0.82
C ILE A 32 -9.93 -22.96 -2.25
N SER A 33 -10.93 -23.11 -3.10
CA SER A 33 -10.75 -23.33 -4.53
C SER A 33 -10.54 -22.00 -5.27
N SER A 34 -9.95 -22.05 -6.48
CA SER A 34 -9.86 -20.88 -7.34
C SER A 34 -11.23 -20.31 -7.73
N ASN A 35 -12.27 -21.12 -7.77
CA ASN A 35 -13.64 -20.69 -8.08
C ASN A 35 -14.24 -19.88 -6.91
N GLU A 36 -14.13 -20.38 -5.68
CA GLU A 36 -14.61 -19.67 -4.48
C GLU A 36 -13.85 -18.35 -4.28
N LEU A 37 -12.53 -18.36 -4.46
CA LEU A 37 -11.71 -17.15 -4.37
C LEU A 37 -12.07 -16.14 -5.47
N SER A 38 -12.40 -16.63 -6.69
CA SER A 38 -12.84 -15.80 -7.81
C SER A 38 -14.15 -15.06 -7.51
N SER A 39 -15.09 -15.71 -6.86
CA SER A 39 -16.36 -15.13 -6.46
C SER A 39 -16.17 -13.97 -5.45
N LYS A 40 -15.26 -14.15 -4.47
CA LYS A 40 -14.91 -13.11 -3.50
C LYS A 40 -14.15 -11.93 -4.15
N MET A 41 -13.30 -12.21 -5.12
CA MET A 41 -12.39 -11.21 -5.70
C MET A 41 -12.90 -10.53 -6.98
N HIS A 42 -13.99 -11.00 -7.57
CA HIS A 42 -14.50 -10.54 -8.87
C HIS A 42 -13.44 -10.60 -10.00
N VAL A 43 -12.61 -11.64 -10.00
CA VAL A 43 -11.66 -12.01 -11.05
C VAL A 43 -11.91 -13.45 -11.46
N THR A 44 -11.52 -13.87 -12.66
CA THR A 44 -11.77 -15.23 -13.12
C THR A 44 -10.88 -16.24 -12.38
N ALA A 45 -11.40 -17.46 -12.15
CA ALA A 45 -10.61 -18.54 -11.55
C ALA A 45 -9.36 -18.90 -12.40
N SER A 46 -9.42 -18.69 -13.71
CA SER A 46 -8.28 -18.84 -14.62
C SER A 46 -7.18 -17.80 -14.33
N GLN A 47 -7.58 -16.54 -14.11
CA GLN A 47 -6.65 -15.47 -13.76
C GLN A 47 -5.96 -15.77 -12.42
N ILE A 48 -6.72 -16.24 -11.42
CA ILE A 48 -6.17 -16.62 -10.11
C ILE A 48 -5.10 -17.70 -10.26
N ARG A 49 -5.42 -18.76 -11.01
CA ARG A 49 -4.45 -19.84 -11.27
C ARG A 49 -3.20 -19.35 -11.99
N GLN A 50 -3.38 -18.50 -12.99
CA GLN A 50 -2.26 -17.91 -13.74
C GLN A 50 -1.39 -17.02 -12.86
N ASP A 51 -1.99 -16.15 -12.04
CA ASP A 51 -1.25 -15.26 -11.13
C ASP A 51 -0.42 -16.07 -10.14
N LEU A 52 -1.04 -17.03 -9.48
CA LEU A 52 -0.37 -17.84 -8.45
C LEU A 52 0.69 -18.79 -9.04
N ASN A 53 0.54 -19.24 -10.28
CA ASN A 53 1.56 -20.07 -10.96
C ASN A 53 2.87 -19.30 -11.26
N ASN A 54 2.86 -17.96 -11.28
CA ASN A 54 4.09 -17.17 -11.43
C ASN A 54 5.05 -17.33 -10.23
N PHE A 55 4.55 -17.74 -9.07
CA PHE A 55 5.32 -17.83 -7.82
C PHE A 55 5.56 -19.28 -7.37
N GLY A 56 5.28 -20.26 -8.22
CA GLY A 56 5.31 -21.68 -7.91
C GLY A 56 3.92 -22.27 -7.69
N GLY A 57 3.80 -23.56 -7.77
CA GLY A 57 2.50 -24.25 -7.67
C GLY A 57 1.96 -24.29 -6.24
N PHE A 58 1.17 -23.32 -5.83
CA PHE A 58 0.57 -23.27 -4.49
C PHE A 58 -0.62 -24.21 -4.29
N GLY A 59 -1.13 -24.85 -5.34
CA GLY A 59 -2.29 -25.72 -5.26
C GLY A 59 -2.05 -27.10 -5.85
N GLN A 60 -2.69 -28.11 -5.28
CA GLN A 60 -2.83 -29.44 -5.89
C GLN A 60 -4.15 -29.49 -6.67
N GLN A 61 -4.09 -30.04 -7.87
CA GLN A 61 -5.26 -30.20 -8.72
C GLN A 61 -6.35 -31.01 -7.99
N GLY A 62 -7.56 -30.45 -7.86
CA GLY A 62 -8.69 -31.07 -7.17
C GLY A 62 -8.80 -30.79 -5.67
N TYR A 63 -7.74 -30.29 -5.01
CA TYR A 63 -7.72 -30.03 -3.56
C TYR A 63 -7.81 -28.55 -3.17
N GLY A 64 -7.70 -27.64 -4.13
CA GLY A 64 -7.64 -26.19 -3.86
C GLY A 64 -6.34 -25.76 -3.18
N TYR A 65 -6.37 -24.56 -2.65
CA TYR A 65 -5.24 -23.92 -1.97
C TYR A 65 -5.38 -24.06 -0.45
N ASN A 66 -4.28 -24.34 0.24
CA ASN A 66 -4.23 -24.17 1.69
C ASN A 66 -4.14 -22.66 1.99
N VAL A 67 -5.12 -22.13 2.71
CA VAL A 67 -5.28 -20.68 2.94
C VAL A 67 -4.10 -20.12 3.72
N ARG A 68 -3.69 -20.76 4.82
CA ARG A 68 -2.56 -20.33 5.65
C ARG A 68 -1.25 -20.34 4.89
N TYR A 69 -0.97 -21.41 4.15
CA TYR A 69 0.24 -21.51 3.34
C TYR A 69 0.30 -20.41 2.28
N LEU A 70 -0.80 -20.26 1.52
CA LEU A 70 -0.87 -19.24 0.47
C LEU A 70 -0.75 -17.81 1.04
N TYR A 71 -1.40 -17.53 2.15
CA TYR A 71 -1.27 -16.25 2.87
C TYR A 71 0.17 -15.95 3.25
N THR A 72 0.85 -16.93 3.87
CA THR A 72 2.25 -16.77 4.29
C THR A 72 3.18 -16.54 3.10
N GLU A 73 3.05 -17.30 2.03
CA GLU A 73 3.92 -17.17 0.85
C GLU A 73 3.68 -15.84 0.11
N ILE A 74 2.42 -15.41 -0.03
CA ILE A 74 2.12 -14.08 -0.60
C ILE A 74 2.66 -12.98 0.31
N GLY A 75 2.58 -13.12 1.63
CA GLY A 75 3.17 -12.18 2.58
C GLY A 75 4.67 -12.01 2.37
N LYS A 76 5.41 -13.11 2.20
CA LYS A 76 6.85 -13.09 1.89
C LYS A 76 7.15 -12.41 0.55
N ILE A 77 6.38 -12.72 -0.49
CA ILE A 77 6.53 -12.08 -1.82
C ILE A 77 6.31 -10.57 -1.73
N LEU A 78 5.39 -10.12 -0.86
CA LEU A 78 5.12 -8.70 -0.61
C LEU A 78 6.11 -8.06 0.38
N GLY A 79 7.06 -8.81 0.94
CA GLY A 79 8.02 -8.32 1.93
C GLY A 79 7.42 -8.08 3.32
N LEU A 80 6.22 -8.61 3.61
CA LEU A 80 5.51 -8.36 4.87
C LEU A 80 6.01 -9.23 6.05
N ASP A 81 7.05 -9.99 5.84
CA ASP A 81 7.78 -10.77 6.86
C ASP A 81 8.94 -9.96 7.49
N THR A 82 9.17 -8.74 7.01
CA THR A 82 10.14 -7.78 7.55
C THR A 82 9.44 -6.55 8.11
N VAL A 83 10.14 -5.83 9.00
CA VAL A 83 9.64 -4.54 9.53
C VAL A 83 10.18 -3.43 8.66
N HIS A 84 9.29 -2.57 8.17
CA HIS A 84 9.61 -1.39 7.38
C HIS A 84 9.39 -0.12 8.20
N PRO A 85 10.46 0.48 8.76
CA PRO A 85 10.36 1.76 9.47
C PRO A 85 9.91 2.85 8.50
N MET A 86 8.84 3.56 8.86
CA MET A 86 8.29 4.63 8.03
C MET A 86 8.11 5.93 8.79
N ILE A 87 8.20 7.04 8.08
CA ILE A 87 7.89 8.38 8.57
C ILE A 87 6.76 9.01 7.78
N ILE A 88 6.06 9.97 8.39
CA ILE A 88 5.03 10.77 7.73
C ILE A 88 5.48 12.24 7.70
N LEU A 89 5.47 12.85 6.51
CA LEU A 89 5.69 14.26 6.29
C LEU A 89 4.36 14.94 5.99
N GLY A 90 3.94 15.82 6.91
CA GLY A 90 2.65 16.49 6.95
C GLY A 90 1.74 15.89 8.03
N ALA A 91 1.60 16.57 9.18
CA ALA A 91 0.75 16.17 10.29
C ALA A 91 -0.67 16.79 10.22
N GLY A 92 -1.13 17.09 9.00
CA GLY A 92 -2.51 17.51 8.75
C GLY A 92 -3.51 16.34 8.88
N ASN A 93 -4.79 16.58 8.52
CA ASN A 93 -5.85 15.59 8.68
C ASN A 93 -5.52 14.21 8.06
N LEU A 94 -4.97 14.19 6.85
CA LEU A 94 -4.61 12.92 6.18
C LEU A 94 -3.41 12.25 6.86
N GLY A 95 -2.37 13.00 7.19
CA GLY A 95 -1.20 12.45 7.87
C GLY A 95 -1.55 11.83 9.22
N GLN A 96 -2.36 12.53 10.03
CA GLN A 96 -2.86 11.99 11.30
C GLN A 96 -3.77 10.78 11.12
N ALA A 97 -4.64 10.76 10.09
CA ALA A 97 -5.47 9.62 9.78
C ALA A 97 -4.62 8.38 9.43
N LEU A 98 -3.59 8.55 8.61
CA LEU A 98 -2.66 7.47 8.26
C LEU A 98 -1.83 7.02 9.48
N ALA A 99 -1.35 7.96 10.32
CA ALA A 99 -0.62 7.64 11.55
C ALA A 99 -1.48 6.80 12.52
N ASN A 100 -2.79 7.06 12.56
CA ASN A 100 -3.73 6.33 13.42
C ASN A 100 -4.18 4.98 12.86
N TYR A 101 -3.80 4.63 11.63
CA TYR A 101 -4.25 3.38 11.00
C TYR A 101 -3.47 2.17 11.53
N VAL A 102 -4.06 1.48 12.50
CA VAL A 102 -3.44 0.36 13.25
C VAL A 102 -3.01 -0.83 12.38
N ASP A 103 -3.66 -1.04 11.23
CA ASP A 103 -3.39 -2.20 10.41
C ASP A 103 -2.04 -2.14 9.66
N PHE A 104 -1.42 -0.98 9.59
CA PHE A 104 -0.06 -0.87 9.04
C PHE A 104 0.95 -1.63 9.89
N GLU A 105 0.90 -1.47 11.20
CA GLU A 105 1.80 -2.17 12.13
C GLU A 105 1.66 -3.69 12.09
N LYS A 106 0.42 -4.19 11.95
CA LYS A 106 0.14 -5.63 11.78
C LYS A 106 0.76 -6.21 10.50
N ARG A 107 1.03 -5.35 9.53
CA ARG A 107 1.64 -5.72 8.23
C ARG A 107 3.12 -5.38 8.13
N GLY A 108 3.77 -5.07 9.25
CA GLY A 108 5.21 -4.78 9.30
C GLY A 108 5.58 -3.31 9.06
N PHE A 109 4.63 -2.41 8.78
CA PHE A 109 4.93 -0.99 8.59
C PHE A 109 4.93 -0.26 9.92
N LYS A 110 6.12 0.05 10.44
CA LYS A 110 6.30 0.69 11.75
C LYS A 110 6.50 2.20 11.60
N LEU A 111 5.54 2.99 12.10
CA LEU A 111 5.71 4.44 12.17
C LEU A 111 6.76 4.79 13.22
N VAL A 112 7.80 5.55 12.82
CA VAL A 112 8.92 5.94 13.69
C VAL A 112 9.09 7.45 13.82
N GLY A 113 8.43 8.25 12.97
CA GLY A 113 8.49 9.71 13.05
C GLY A 113 7.35 10.39 12.28
N ILE A 114 6.94 11.56 12.75
CA ILE A 114 5.96 12.44 12.10
C ILE A 114 6.54 13.84 12.07
N PHE A 115 6.51 14.50 10.91
CA PHE A 115 7.12 15.80 10.69
C PHE A 115 6.13 16.80 10.09
N ASP A 116 6.17 18.04 10.57
CA ASP A 116 5.39 19.13 10.00
C ASP A 116 6.18 20.46 10.02
N VAL A 117 5.76 21.42 9.21
CA VAL A 117 6.30 22.78 9.20
C VAL A 117 5.58 23.69 10.20
N ASN A 118 4.40 23.29 10.67
CA ASN A 118 3.57 24.10 11.56
C ASN A 118 4.02 23.95 13.03
N PRO A 119 4.59 24.99 13.64
CA PRO A 119 5.10 24.90 15.00
C PRO A 119 3.99 24.67 16.04
N VAL A 120 2.73 24.91 15.71
CA VAL A 120 1.59 24.61 16.61
C VAL A 120 1.40 23.10 16.80
N LEU A 121 1.88 22.30 15.87
CA LEU A 121 1.77 20.84 15.92
C LEU A 121 2.96 20.18 16.63
N GLU A 122 4.05 20.92 16.85
CA GLU A 122 5.27 20.41 17.51
C GLU A 122 4.93 19.86 18.90
N GLY A 123 5.45 18.68 19.21
CA GLY A 123 5.21 17.99 20.48
C GLY A 123 3.82 17.36 20.64
N ILE A 124 2.89 17.57 19.70
CA ILE A 124 1.60 16.87 19.73
C ILE A 124 1.84 15.39 19.44
N ALA A 125 1.39 14.53 20.36
CA ALA A 125 1.54 13.10 20.18
C ALA A 125 0.39 12.50 19.36
N VAL A 126 0.75 11.78 18.29
CA VAL A 126 -0.17 10.94 17.49
C VAL A 126 0.27 9.48 17.68
N ARG A 127 -0.56 8.67 18.32
CA ARG A 127 -0.22 7.29 18.72
C ARG A 127 1.09 7.15 19.51
N GLY A 128 1.39 8.13 20.36
CA GLY A 128 2.61 8.12 21.18
C GLY A 128 3.88 8.57 20.45
N ILE A 129 3.77 9.00 19.19
CA ILE A 129 4.87 9.59 18.42
C ILE A 129 4.63 11.09 18.37
N GLU A 130 5.57 11.86 18.89
CA GLU A 130 5.50 13.31 18.87
C GLU A 130 5.79 13.85 17.47
N VAL A 131 4.99 14.85 17.06
CA VAL A 131 5.25 15.59 15.82
C VAL A 131 6.49 16.42 16.03
N GLN A 132 7.45 16.29 15.14
CA GLN A 132 8.72 17.02 15.12
C GLN A 132 8.70 18.10 14.04
N MET A 133 9.56 19.09 14.17
CA MET A 133 9.70 20.08 13.11
C MET A 133 10.38 19.50 11.88
N LEU A 134 9.91 19.88 10.71
CA LEU A 134 10.48 19.38 9.44
C LEU A 134 11.96 19.77 9.27
N SER A 135 12.43 20.82 9.95
CA SER A 135 13.86 21.21 10.02
C SER A 135 14.74 20.11 10.62
N ASP A 136 14.20 19.27 11.47
CA ASP A 136 14.95 18.23 12.21
C ASP A 136 15.06 16.93 11.41
N LEU A 137 14.30 16.83 10.31
CA LEU A 137 14.26 15.64 9.46
C LEU A 137 15.65 15.14 9.00
N PRO A 138 16.59 16.01 8.52
CA PRO A 138 17.91 15.53 8.08
C PRO A 138 18.73 14.89 9.21
N LEU A 139 18.61 15.41 10.43
CA LEU A 139 19.27 14.83 11.61
C LEU A 139 18.62 13.51 11.99
N PHE A 140 17.29 13.46 12.02
CA PHE A 140 16.53 12.25 12.32
C PHE A 140 16.88 11.11 11.35
N LEU A 141 16.97 11.39 10.04
CA LEU A 141 17.32 10.38 9.03
C LEU A 141 18.75 9.87 9.15
N LYS A 142 19.66 10.63 9.76
CA LYS A 142 21.03 10.17 10.04
C LYS A 142 21.11 9.25 11.27
N GLU A 143 20.24 9.48 12.25
CA GLU A 143 20.26 8.79 13.55
C GLU A 143 19.32 7.58 13.58
N ASN A 144 18.37 7.49 12.65
CA ASN A 144 17.34 6.46 12.63
C ASN A 144 17.29 5.75 11.27
N GLU A 145 17.04 4.46 11.32
CA GLU A 145 16.78 3.66 10.15
C GLU A 145 15.36 3.95 9.65
N VAL A 146 15.23 4.45 8.41
CA VAL A 146 13.95 4.76 7.77
C VAL A 146 13.98 4.22 6.34
N GLU A 147 12.99 3.41 5.99
CA GLU A 147 12.86 2.83 4.66
C GLU A 147 11.83 3.55 3.80
N ILE A 148 10.71 3.96 4.40
CA ILE A 148 9.56 4.51 3.69
C ILE A 148 9.25 5.91 4.19
N ALA A 149 9.10 6.87 3.27
CA ALA A 149 8.57 8.19 3.57
C ALA A 149 7.17 8.36 2.96
N VAL A 150 6.22 8.76 3.81
CA VAL A 150 4.84 9.06 3.40
C VAL A 150 4.67 10.56 3.24
N LEU A 151 4.29 11.02 2.05
CA LEU A 151 4.07 12.44 1.77
C LEU A 151 2.58 12.77 1.77
N THR A 152 2.15 13.55 2.76
CA THR A 152 0.79 14.10 2.88
C THR A 152 0.82 15.62 2.80
N LEU A 153 1.70 16.14 1.96
CA LEU A 153 2.00 17.55 1.78
C LEU A 153 1.21 18.16 0.60
N PRO A 154 1.03 19.48 0.57
CA PRO A 154 0.56 20.18 -0.61
C PRO A 154 1.49 19.94 -1.82
N LYS A 155 0.91 19.87 -3.04
CA LYS A 155 1.64 19.55 -4.29
C LYS A 155 2.90 20.40 -4.54
N ASN A 156 2.86 21.68 -4.13
CA ASN A 156 3.97 22.62 -4.31
C ASN A 156 5.17 22.33 -3.40
N LYS A 157 4.99 21.51 -2.36
CA LYS A 157 6.05 21.12 -1.42
C LYS A 157 6.55 19.69 -1.64
N ALA A 158 5.74 18.85 -2.26
CA ALA A 158 6.04 17.42 -2.40
C ALA A 158 7.32 17.16 -3.22
N LYS A 159 7.55 17.90 -4.33
CA LYS A 159 8.77 17.73 -5.15
C LYS A 159 10.05 18.10 -4.39
N GLU A 160 10.02 19.22 -3.65
CA GLU A 160 11.15 19.67 -2.84
C GLU A 160 11.47 18.63 -1.76
N MET A 161 10.45 18.14 -1.06
CA MET A 161 10.62 17.13 -0.02
C MET A 161 11.09 15.78 -0.56
N ALA A 162 10.54 15.33 -1.68
CA ALA A 162 11.00 14.11 -2.31
C ALA A 162 12.51 14.18 -2.63
N LYS A 163 12.99 15.30 -3.14
CA LYS A 163 14.42 15.51 -3.40
C LYS A 163 15.26 15.41 -2.13
N ILE A 164 14.83 16.09 -1.05
CA ILE A 164 15.53 16.05 0.25
C ILE A 164 15.57 14.60 0.80
N LEU A 165 14.46 13.86 0.73
CA LEU A 165 14.39 12.48 1.17
C LEU A 165 15.35 11.58 0.40
N ILE A 166 15.38 11.70 -0.93
CA ILE A 166 16.26 10.93 -1.81
C ILE A 166 17.73 11.24 -1.52
N GLU A 167 18.08 12.51 -1.36
CA GLU A 167 19.44 12.96 -1.01
C GLU A 167 19.89 12.43 0.37
N ASN A 168 18.94 12.17 1.27
CA ASN A 168 19.19 11.55 2.57
C ASN A 168 19.01 10.03 2.60
N GLY A 169 18.95 9.39 1.44
CA GLY A 169 19.02 7.93 1.30
C GLY A 169 17.69 7.19 1.31
N ILE A 170 16.55 7.87 1.37
CA ILE A 170 15.22 7.23 1.28
C ILE A 170 15.04 6.63 -0.12
N LYS A 171 14.64 5.35 -0.17
CA LYS A 171 14.43 4.59 -1.39
C LYS A 171 12.98 4.28 -1.71
N ALA A 172 12.05 4.49 -0.77
CA ALA A 172 10.63 4.25 -0.99
C ALA A 172 9.80 5.47 -0.53
N ILE A 173 8.95 5.98 -1.43
CA ILE A 173 8.09 7.14 -1.18
C ILE A 173 6.64 6.75 -1.48
N TRP A 174 5.78 6.88 -0.49
CA TRP A 174 4.33 6.74 -0.62
C TRP A 174 3.70 8.13 -0.70
N ASN A 175 3.35 8.54 -1.92
CA ASN A 175 2.97 9.91 -2.21
C ASN A 175 1.45 10.10 -2.30
N PHE A 176 0.90 10.91 -1.41
CA PHE A 176 -0.50 11.35 -1.41
C PHE A 176 -0.70 12.79 -1.92
N ALA A 177 0.38 13.49 -2.26
CA ALA A 177 0.26 14.80 -2.89
C ALA A 177 -0.33 14.67 -4.30
N HIS A 178 -1.16 15.65 -4.69
CA HIS A 178 -1.79 15.68 -6.03
C HIS A 178 -0.78 16.03 -7.14
N ILE A 179 0.29 15.25 -7.25
CA ILE A 179 1.33 15.37 -8.26
C ILE A 179 2.10 14.05 -8.36
N ASP A 180 2.41 13.65 -9.58
CA ASP A 180 3.36 12.57 -9.81
C ASP A 180 4.77 13.06 -9.51
N LEU A 181 5.51 12.27 -8.76
CA LEU A 181 6.89 12.55 -8.44
C LEU A 181 7.80 11.86 -9.46
N ASP A 182 8.68 12.65 -10.06
CA ASP A 182 9.79 12.13 -10.85
C ASP A 182 10.90 11.71 -9.88
N ALA A 183 11.30 10.46 -9.93
CA ALA A 183 12.37 9.92 -9.09
C ALA A 183 13.38 9.12 -9.94
N PRO A 184 14.63 9.00 -9.50
CA PRO A 184 15.61 8.09 -10.11
C PRO A 184 15.09 6.64 -10.15
N GLU A 185 15.61 5.82 -11.07
CA GLU A 185 15.17 4.43 -11.25
C GLU A 185 15.36 3.55 -10.00
N ASP A 186 16.29 3.92 -9.12
CA ASP A 186 16.59 3.23 -7.88
C ASP A 186 15.71 3.68 -6.69
N VAL A 187 14.74 4.58 -6.92
CA VAL A 187 13.78 5.06 -5.92
C VAL A 187 12.37 4.63 -6.31
N MET A 188 11.73 3.89 -5.43
CA MET A 188 10.36 3.42 -5.62
C MET A 188 9.37 4.50 -5.18
N VAL A 189 8.49 4.90 -6.08
CA VAL A 189 7.41 5.86 -5.78
C VAL A 189 6.07 5.21 -6.09
N GLU A 190 5.20 5.18 -5.09
CA GLU A 190 3.79 4.83 -5.28
C GLU A 190 2.93 6.09 -5.10
N ASN A 191 2.32 6.57 -6.18
CA ASN A 191 1.45 7.73 -6.18
C ASN A 191 0.00 7.30 -5.89
N VAL A 192 -0.64 7.91 -4.89
CA VAL A 192 -2.02 7.64 -4.50
C VAL A 192 -2.87 8.88 -4.72
N HIS A 193 -3.71 8.84 -5.74
CA HIS A 193 -4.66 9.89 -6.05
C HIS A 193 -6.07 9.49 -5.58
N LEU A 194 -6.48 9.95 -4.40
CA LEU A 194 -7.76 9.58 -3.78
C LEU A 194 -8.97 9.91 -4.66
N SER A 195 -8.88 10.94 -5.50
CA SER A 195 -9.95 11.32 -6.41
C SER A 195 -10.17 10.34 -7.57
N GLU A 196 -9.17 9.54 -7.97
CA GLU A 196 -9.30 8.62 -9.10
C GLU A 196 -10.35 7.54 -8.86
N SER A 197 -10.42 7.01 -7.64
CA SER A 197 -11.44 6.03 -7.27
C SER A 197 -12.85 6.63 -7.29
N LEU A 198 -12.99 7.91 -6.88
CA LEU A 198 -14.28 8.62 -6.97
C LEU A 198 -14.67 8.92 -8.42
N MET A 199 -13.71 9.24 -9.30
CA MET A 199 -13.98 9.42 -10.73
C MET A 199 -14.46 8.12 -11.37
N THR A 200 -13.83 6.99 -11.04
CA THR A 200 -14.29 5.66 -11.47
C THR A 200 -15.71 5.35 -10.98
N LEU A 201 -16.00 5.66 -9.71
CA LEU A 201 -17.35 5.49 -9.16
C LEU A 201 -18.38 6.38 -9.86
N SER A 202 -18.01 7.63 -10.15
CA SER A 202 -18.86 8.58 -10.89
C SER A 202 -19.21 8.08 -12.29
N TYR A 203 -18.23 7.50 -12.99
CA TYR A 203 -18.46 6.87 -14.30
C TYR A 203 -19.50 5.73 -14.18
N ASN A 204 -19.29 4.80 -13.24
CA ASN A 204 -20.18 3.67 -13.04
C ASN A 204 -21.62 4.13 -12.70
N LEU A 205 -21.74 5.18 -11.87
CA LEU A 205 -23.05 5.76 -11.54
C LEU A 205 -23.72 6.40 -12.76
N SER A 206 -22.95 7.02 -13.64
CA SER A 206 -23.47 7.59 -14.90
C SER A 206 -24.00 6.52 -15.84
N GLU A 207 -23.26 5.40 -15.98
CA GLU A 207 -23.73 4.27 -16.81
C GLU A 207 -25.00 3.64 -16.22
N TYR A 208 -25.02 3.42 -14.90
CA TYR A 208 -26.22 2.90 -14.22
C TYR A 208 -27.47 3.76 -14.49
N ARG A 209 -27.34 5.09 -14.45
CA ARG A 209 -28.46 6.00 -14.74
C ARG A 209 -28.96 5.87 -16.18
N LYS A 210 -28.05 5.82 -17.17
CA LYS A 210 -28.41 5.65 -18.58
C LYS A 210 -29.20 4.35 -18.83
N GLU A 211 -28.76 3.25 -18.20
CA GLU A 211 -29.44 1.96 -18.35
C GLU A 211 -30.85 1.97 -17.76
N HIS A 212 -31.10 2.73 -16.70
CA HIS A 212 -32.40 2.76 -16.01
C HIS A 212 -33.33 3.87 -16.51
N GLU A 213 -32.81 4.98 -17.02
CA GLU A 213 -33.61 6.03 -17.70
C GLU A 213 -34.17 5.58 -19.06
N THR A 214 -33.58 4.56 -19.69
CA THR A 214 -34.06 4.00 -20.98
C THR A 214 -35.19 2.99 -20.77
N MET A 215 -35.57 2.67 -19.56
CA MET A 215 -36.64 1.73 -19.21
C MET A 215 -37.95 2.41 -18.74
N GLU A 216 -37.99 3.73 -18.66
CA GLU A 216 -39.19 4.55 -18.48
C GLU A 216 -39.62 5.16 -19.82
#